data_860c792cda205d183f0ff3af55dca7d4
#
_entry.id   860c792cda205d183f0ff3af55dca7d4
#
_cell.length_a   1.000
_cell.length_b   1.000
_cell.length_c   1.000
_cell.angle_alpha   90.00
_cell.angle_beta   90.00
_cell.angle_gamma   90.00
#
_symmetry.space_group_name_H-M   'P 1'
#
loop_
_entity.id
_entity.type
_entity.pdbx_description
1 polymer ?
#
loop_
_entity_poly.entity_id
_entity_poly.type
_entity_poly.pdbx_seq_one_letter_code
_entity_poly.pdbx_strand_id
1 'polypeptide(L)'
;MKILFTISCLSYGGAEKNLVLIANYLSERHEVVICNFNEHPTRQVLNNEIKYFEKDVEQTKGKFGWISLRRHQYSFLKEVCIQEEPDIIVSFLPMPNALAVLCGKKLNIPVVISERADPFQKMSKLDRIIHTVYNHADGAVFQTNGAKEFYSKKLQMKSVVIPNPVVNTHSEILHDYYNSKKEIVSVGRFEIIQKRQDILLRAGNIVFEKYPDYRIVFWGDGPDEIRVKELAKELDIDSKVIFGGVTDRVLEKVNQSEIFVLSSDYEGIPNVLIEAMSIGMPCVATDCSPGGAKMLLEDGKIGKLVDCGNYEDLAKEIIYFIENREKEIEYGNNAKKSINRFSYSKLMDQWEQYLIKCSESGNEI
;
A
#
# COMPACT_ATOMS: atom_id res chain seq x y z
N MET A 1 -6.47 -6.91 -26.16
CA MET A 1 -5.80 -5.59 -26.24
C MET A 1 -4.35 -5.71 -25.80
N LYS A 2 -3.51 -4.76 -26.20
CA LYS A 2 -2.12 -4.68 -25.76
C LYS A 2 -1.99 -3.59 -24.69
N ILE A 3 -1.55 -3.96 -23.49
CA ILE A 3 -1.47 -3.10 -22.31
C ILE A 3 0.01 -2.83 -22.00
N LEU A 4 0.40 -1.55 -21.98
CA LEU A 4 1.73 -1.17 -21.54
C LEU A 4 1.70 -0.63 -20.12
N PHE A 5 2.37 -1.32 -19.20
CA PHE A 5 2.62 -0.83 -17.84
C PHE A 5 3.92 -0.04 -17.76
N THR A 6 3.92 1.06 -16.98
CA THR A 6 5.15 1.80 -16.72
C THR A 6 5.28 2.17 -15.25
N ILE A 7 6.50 2.08 -14.72
CA ILE A 7 6.86 2.36 -13.33
C ILE A 7 8.33 2.82 -13.24
N SER A 8 8.72 3.43 -12.12
CA SER A 8 10.10 3.87 -11.93
C SER A 8 11.10 2.72 -11.81
N CYS A 9 10.76 1.69 -11.07
CA CYS A 9 11.56 0.47 -10.90
C CYS A 9 10.67 -0.68 -10.41
N LEU A 10 11.08 -1.93 -10.63
CA LEU A 10 10.42 -3.12 -10.08
C LEU A 10 11.22 -3.68 -8.89
N SER A 11 11.25 -2.92 -7.79
CA SER A 11 11.90 -3.34 -6.55
C SER A 11 10.93 -4.07 -5.60
N TYR A 12 11.13 -3.95 -4.28
CA TYR A 12 10.33 -4.67 -3.27
C TYR A 12 9.10 -3.91 -2.75
N GLY A 13 8.76 -2.74 -3.29
CA GLY A 13 7.68 -1.91 -2.77
C GLY A 13 6.29 -2.49 -3.00
N GLY A 14 5.31 -1.94 -2.29
CA GLY A 14 3.91 -2.35 -2.43
C GLY A 14 3.29 -1.99 -3.78
N ALA A 15 3.73 -0.90 -4.41
CA ALA A 15 3.26 -0.50 -5.73
C ALA A 15 3.74 -1.47 -6.82
N GLU A 16 5.02 -1.87 -6.72
CA GLU A 16 5.69 -2.81 -7.62
C GLU A 16 5.04 -4.20 -7.55
N LYS A 17 4.83 -4.70 -6.33
CA LYS A 17 4.13 -5.98 -6.10
C LYS A 17 2.73 -5.96 -6.74
N ASN A 18 1.98 -4.87 -6.55
CA ASN A 18 0.64 -4.76 -7.13
C ASN A 18 0.66 -4.67 -8.65
N LEU A 19 1.60 -3.91 -9.24
CA LEU A 19 1.74 -3.86 -10.70
C LEU A 19 1.97 -5.26 -11.26
N VAL A 20 2.91 -6.03 -10.68
CA VAL A 20 3.21 -7.39 -11.13
C VAL A 20 2.03 -8.33 -11.00
N LEU A 21 1.26 -8.25 -9.89
CA LEU A 21 0.04 -9.05 -9.72
C LEU A 21 -1.00 -8.75 -10.81
N ILE A 22 -1.21 -7.46 -11.14
CA ILE A 22 -2.15 -7.04 -12.17
C ILE A 22 -1.64 -7.46 -13.56
N ALA A 23 -0.36 -7.24 -13.85
CA ALA A 23 0.27 -7.58 -15.13
C ALA A 23 0.20 -9.09 -15.40
N ASN A 24 0.54 -9.92 -14.40
CA ASN A 24 0.46 -11.38 -14.52
C ASN A 24 -0.98 -11.85 -14.76
N TYR A 25 -1.96 -11.31 -14.04
CA TYR A 25 -3.35 -11.66 -14.26
C TYR A 25 -3.84 -11.31 -15.66
N LEU A 26 -3.51 -10.09 -16.11
CA LEU A 26 -3.94 -9.62 -17.43
C LEU A 26 -3.20 -10.33 -18.58
N SER A 27 -1.97 -10.82 -18.36
CA SER A 27 -1.21 -11.55 -19.39
C SER A 27 -1.84 -12.87 -19.81
N GLU A 28 -2.77 -13.41 -19.01
CA GLU A 28 -3.51 -14.63 -19.37
C GLU A 28 -4.51 -14.38 -20.53
N ARG A 29 -4.92 -13.12 -20.76
CA ARG A 29 -5.98 -12.76 -21.72
C ARG A 29 -5.61 -11.60 -22.66
N HIS A 30 -4.53 -10.89 -22.37
CA HIS A 30 -4.08 -9.70 -23.09
C HIS A 30 -2.58 -9.75 -23.36
N GLU A 31 -2.11 -9.05 -24.38
CA GLU A 31 -0.68 -8.80 -24.53
C GLU A 31 -0.24 -7.76 -23.51
N VAL A 32 0.75 -8.11 -22.69
CA VAL A 32 1.26 -7.24 -21.64
C VAL A 32 2.72 -6.88 -21.89
N VAL A 33 2.99 -5.59 -21.81
CA VAL A 33 4.33 -5.01 -21.93
C VAL A 33 4.63 -4.23 -20.65
N ILE A 34 5.83 -4.35 -20.11
CA ILE A 34 6.29 -3.53 -18.97
C ILE A 34 7.47 -2.69 -19.41
N CYS A 35 7.39 -1.38 -19.18
CA CYS A 35 8.46 -0.40 -19.40
C CYS A 35 8.94 0.14 -18.05
N ASN A 36 10.15 -0.23 -17.66
CA ASN A 36 10.78 0.13 -16.40
C ASN A 36 11.94 1.11 -16.62
N PHE A 37 12.02 2.19 -15.81
CA PHE A 37 12.99 3.26 -16.03
C PHE A 37 14.34 3.05 -15.36
N ASN A 38 14.51 2.04 -14.53
CA ASN A 38 15.77 1.75 -13.86
C ASN A 38 16.07 0.26 -13.91
N GLU A 39 17.31 -0.09 -14.20
CA GLU A 39 17.80 -1.46 -14.09
C GLU A 39 18.00 -1.82 -12.61
N HIS A 40 17.08 -2.56 -12.06
CA HIS A 40 17.25 -3.20 -10.77
C HIS A 40 16.87 -4.68 -10.89
N PRO A 41 17.60 -5.59 -10.24
CA PRO A 41 17.22 -6.99 -10.26
C PRO A 41 15.82 -7.11 -9.68
N THR A 42 14.83 -7.33 -10.56
CA THR A 42 13.48 -7.61 -10.10
C THR A 42 13.47 -8.96 -9.39
N ARG A 43 12.94 -9.00 -8.17
CA ARG A 43 12.68 -10.25 -7.45
C ARG A 43 11.21 -10.66 -7.56
N GLN A 44 10.44 -9.90 -8.32
CA GLN A 44 9.05 -10.24 -8.63
C GLN A 44 9.05 -11.25 -9.78
N VAL A 45 8.20 -12.27 -9.66
CA VAL A 45 8.04 -13.28 -10.71
C VAL A 45 7.04 -12.78 -11.74
N LEU A 46 7.51 -12.52 -12.95
CA LEU A 46 6.68 -12.18 -14.10
C LEU A 46 6.35 -13.44 -14.90
N ASN A 47 5.14 -13.51 -15.48
CA ASN A 47 4.79 -14.54 -16.44
C ASN A 47 5.69 -14.41 -17.68
N ASN A 48 6.11 -15.54 -18.25
CA ASN A 48 7.07 -15.60 -19.37
C ASN A 48 6.57 -14.88 -20.64
N GLU A 49 5.28 -14.67 -20.80
CA GLU A 49 4.65 -14.04 -21.95
C GLU A 49 4.71 -12.50 -21.88
N ILE A 50 5.05 -11.94 -20.72
CA ILE A 50 5.16 -10.50 -20.51
C ILE A 50 6.46 -9.99 -21.13
N LYS A 51 6.33 -9.08 -22.12
CA LYS A 51 7.48 -8.38 -22.67
C LYS A 51 8.00 -7.36 -21.66
N TYR A 52 9.29 -7.35 -21.41
CA TYR A 52 9.92 -6.49 -20.41
C TYR A 52 11.01 -5.62 -21.03
N PHE A 53 10.84 -4.31 -20.92
CA PHE A 53 11.79 -3.31 -21.34
C PHE A 53 12.31 -2.55 -20.12
N GLU A 54 13.62 -2.54 -19.94
CA GLU A 54 14.28 -1.75 -18.91
C GLU A 54 15.45 -0.99 -19.48
N LYS A 55 15.69 0.19 -18.93
CA LYS A 55 16.84 1.01 -19.29
C LYS A 55 17.26 1.81 -18.08
N ASP A 56 18.50 1.59 -17.63
CA ASP A 56 19.08 2.46 -16.63
C ASP A 56 19.38 3.83 -17.25
N VAL A 57 18.63 4.80 -16.78
CA VAL A 57 18.80 6.19 -17.21
C VAL A 57 19.67 6.91 -16.22
N GLU A 58 20.97 6.98 -16.48
CA GLU A 58 21.92 7.67 -15.64
C GLU A 58 21.53 9.15 -15.45
N GLN A 59 21.52 9.57 -14.19
CA GLN A 59 21.36 10.98 -13.85
C GLN A 59 22.64 11.72 -14.17
N THR A 60 22.60 12.63 -15.17
CA THR A 60 23.73 13.52 -15.43
C THR A 60 24.03 14.39 -14.20
N LYS A 61 25.30 14.44 -13.81
CA LYS A 61 25.76 15.29 -12.68
C LYS A 61 25.54 16.76 -13.04
N GLY A 62 24.93 17.54 -12.12
CA GLY A 62 24.76 18.99 -12.30
C GLY A 62 23.37 19.50 -11.91
N LYS A 63 23.24 20.83 -11.84
CA LYS A 63 22.04 21.56 -11.39
C LYS A 63 20.76 21.21 -12.19
N PHE A 64 20.89 20.77 -13.42
CA PHE A 64 19.79 20.39 -14.33
C PHE A 64 19.74 18.89 -14.64
N GLY A 65 20.52 18.06 -13.95
CA GLY A 65 20.57 16.61 -14.17
C GLY A 65 19.21 15.93 -14.07
N TRP A 66 18.33 16.41 -13.20
CA TRP A 66 16.99 15.91 -13.05
C TRP A 66 16.11 16.13 -14.29
N ILE A 67 16.30 17.25 -15.03
CA ILE A 67 15.56 17.51 -16.28
C ILE A 67 16.02 16.54 -17.37
N SER A 68 17.35 16.35 -17.50
CA SER A 68 17.93 15.38 -18.43
C SER A 68 17.39 13.97 -18.15
N LEU A 69 17.38 13.54 -16.89
CA LEU A 69 16.82 12.25 -16.48
C LEU A 69 15.35 12.09 -16.97
N ARG A 70 14.49 13.10 -16.72
CA ARG A 70 13.08 13.03 -17.13
C ARG A 70 12.89 13.00 -18.63
N ARG A 71 13.74 13.74 -19.38
CA ARG A 71 13.74 13.68 -20.85
C ARG A 71 14.12 12.30 -21.36
N HIS A 72 15.13 11.67 -20.81
CA HIS A 72 15.54 10.32 -21.20
C HIS A 72 14.45 9.28 -20.86
N GLN A 73 13.86 9.35 -19.66
CA GLN A 73 12.75 8.48 -19.28
C GLN A 73 11.54 8.65 -20.23
N TYR A 74 11.18 9.89 -20.57
CA TYR A 74 10.13 10.18 -21.53
C TYR A 74 10.45 9.63 -22.93
N SER A 75 11.69 9.85 -23.45
CA SER A 75 12.12 9.34 -24.76
C SER A 75 12.06 7.81 -24.79
N PHE A 76 12.54 7.14 -23.75
CA PHE A 76 12.50 5.69 -23.65
C PHE A 76 11.06 5.14 -23.65
N LEU A 77 10.19 5.71 -22.82
CA LEU A 77 8.76 5.34 -22.83
C LEU A 77 8.14 5.52 -24.21
N LYS A 78 8.43 6.65 -24.86
CA LYS A 78 7.93 6.94 -26.21
C LYS A 78 8.45 5.97 -27.26
N GLU A 79 9.73 5.58 -27.19
CA GLU A 79 10.33 4.57 -28.08
C GLU A 79 9.62 3.22 -27.93
N VAL A 80 9.39 2.76 -26.67
CA VAL A 80 8.67 1.52 -26.40
C VAL A 80 7.21 1.60 -26.88
N CYS A 81 6.52 2.73 -26.67
CA CYS A 81 5.16 2.92 -27.20
C CYS A 81 5.08 2.88 -28.72
N ILE A 82 6.05 3.44 -29.42
CA ILE A 82 6.10 3.40 -30.90
C ILE A 82 6.41 1.99 -31.40
N GLN A 83 7.29 1.27 -30.71
CA GLN A 83 7.69 -0.10 -31.08
C GLN A 83 6.56 -1.11 -30.85
N GLU A 84 5.87 -1.00 -29.72
CA GLU A 84 4.89 -1.99 -29.27
C GLU A 84 3.45 -1.64 -29.64
N GLU A 85 3.15 -0.39 -29.97
CA GLU A 85 1.82 0.10 -30.37
C GLU A 85 0.71 -0.34 -29.37
N PRO A 86 0.80 0.03 -28.07
CA PRO A 86 -0.17 -0.40 -27.08
C PRO A 86 -1.52 0.30 -27.26
N ASP A 87 -2.61 -0.42 -26.98
CA ASP A 87 -3.96 0.13 -26.96
C ASP A 87 -4.20 1.04 -25.74
N ILE A 88 -3.44 0.86 -24.66
CA ILE A 88 -3.56 1.63 -23.43
C ILE A 88 -2.24 1.63 -22.65
N ILE A 89 -1.93 2.75 -21.98
CA ILE A 89 -0.82 2.87 -21.04
C ILE A 89 -1.37 2.89 -19.60
N VAL A 90 -0.84 2.04 -18.73
CA VAL A 90 -1.14 2.01 -17.31
C VAL A 90 0.12 2.39 -16.54
N SER A 91 0.06 3.46 -15.76
CA SER A 91 1.24 3.99 -15.08
C SER A 91 1.08 4.00 -13.57
N PHE A 92 2.19 3.72 -12.87
CA PHE A 92 2.26 3.68 -11.41
C PHE A 92 3.30 4.65 -10.90
N LEU A 93 3.01 5.33 -9.79
CA LEU A 93 3.82 6.31 -9.08
C LEU A 93 3.87 7.70 -9.75
N PRO A 94 4.13 8.77 -8.96
CA PRO A 94 3.87 10.15 -9.40
C PRO A 94 4.57 10.57 -10.70
N MET A 95 5.87 10.33 -10.81
CA MET A 95 6.61 10.80 -11.98
C MET A 95 6.33 9.98 -13.26
N PRO A 96 6.33 8.63 -13.21
CA PRO A 96 5.86 7.82 -14.33
C PRO A 96 4.46 8.20 -14.79
N ASN A 97 3.52 8.45 -13.87
CA ASN A 97 2.16 8.89 -14.19
C ASN A 97 2.17 10.16 -15.04
N ALA A 98 2.94 11.18 -14.67
CA ALA A 98 3.04 12.41 -15.44
C ALA A 98 3.66 12.19 -16.83
N LEU A 99 4.74 11.40 -16.91
CA LEU A 99 5.40 11.08 -18.18
C LEU A 99 4.48 10.28 -19.11
N ALA A 100 3.74 9.31 -18.57
CA ALA A 100 2.76 8.52 -19.31
C ALA A 100 1.66 9.40 -19.91
N VAL A 101 1.08 10.31 -19.12
CA VAL A 101 0.04 11.26 -19.62
C VAL A 101 0.57 12.14 -20.75
N LEU A 102 1.79 12.65 -20.63
CA LEU A 102 2.41 13.46 -21.69
C LEU A 102 2.70 12.63 -22.94
N CYS A 103 3.15 11.38 -22.77
CA CYS A 103 3.43 10.46 -23.88
C CYS A 103 2.15 10.03 -24.59
N GLY A 104 1.14 9.59 -23.86
CA GLY A 104 -0.14 9.17 -24.41
C GLY A 104 -0.82 10.28 -25.20
N LYS A 105 -0.85 11.50 -24.66
CA LYS A 105 -1.33 12.67 -25.43
C LYS A 105 -0.59 12.92 -26.74
N LYS A 106 0.73 12.71 -26.75
CA LYS A 106 1.55 12.93 -27.95
C LYS A 106 1.33 11.85 -29.01
N LEU A 107 1.02 10.63 -28.58
CA LEU A 107 0.85 9.46 -29.45
C LEU A 107 -0.61 9.07 -29.70
N ASN A 108 -1.56 9.78 -29.10
CA ASN A 108 -3.00 9.43 -29.12
C ASN A 108 -3.31 8.06 -28.49
N ILE A 109 -2.60 7.70 -27.42
CA ILE A 109 -2.81 6.46 -26.68
C ILE A 109 -3.50 6.79 -25.35
N PRO A 110 -4.64 6.15 -25.00
CA PRO A 110 -5.30 6.33 -23.70
C PRO A 110 -4.38 6.01 -22.53
N VAL A 111 -4.49 6.79 -21.44
CA VAL A 111 -3.66 6.63 -20.25
C VAL A 111 -4.50 6.49 -18.98
N VAL A 112 -4.27 5.43 -18.24
CA VAL A 112 -4.76 5.24 -16.88
C VAL A 112 -3.59 5.39 -15.90
N ILE A 113 -3.72 6.33 -14.98
CA ILE A 113 -2.75 6.51 -13.89
C ILE A 113 -3.18 5.75 -12.65
N SER A 114 -2.22 5.23 -11.88
CA SER A 114 -2.44 4.61 -10.59
C SER A 114 -1.64 5.31 -9.51
N GLU A 115 -2.34 5.97 -8.58
CA GLU A 115 -1.71 6.62 -7.43
C GLU A 115 -1.70 5.68 -6.23
N ARG A 116 -0.51 5.50 -5.63
CA ARG A 116 -0.26 4.52 -4.59
C ARG A 116 0.29 5.13 -3.30
N ALA A 117 0.60 6.43 -3.32
CA ALA A 117 1.06 7.18 -2.16
C ALA A 117 -0.10 7.93 -1.50
N ASP A 118 0.10 8.36 -0.26
CA ASP A 118 -0.81 9.31 0.37
C ASP A 118 -0.62 10.70 -0.24
N PRO A 119 -1.63 11.25 -0.92
CA PRO A 119 -1.52 12.57 -1.57
C PRO A 119 -1.55 13.74 -0.60
N PHE A 120 -1.92 13.54 0.67
CA PHE A 120 -1.98 14.60 1.69
C PHE A 120 -0.63 14.90 2.34
N GLN A 121 0.42 14.14 2.00
CA GLN A 121 1.77 14.46 2.45
C GLN A 121 2.23 15.82 1.93
N LYS A 122 3.26 16.39 2.58
CA LYS A 122 3.81 17.70 2.21
C LYS A 122 4.26 17.73 0.75
N MET A 123 3.50 18.44 -0.07
CA MET A 123 3.74 18.56 -1.50
C MET A 123 4.80 19.61 -1.81
N SER A 124 5.73 19.25 -2.67
CA SER A 124 6.62 20.19 -3.34
C SER A 124 5.89 20.99 -4.45
N LYS A 125 6.55 22.02 -4.98
CA LYS A 125 6.02 22.74 -6.17
C LYS A 125 5.91 21.81 -7.39
N LEU A 126 6.79 20.84 -7.49
CA LEU A 126 6.81 19.87 -8.59
C LEU A 126 5.60 18.93 -8.51
N ASP A 127 5.23 18.46 -7.32
CA ASP A 127 4.08 17.59 -7.12
C ASP A 127 2.77 18.28 -7.55
N ARG A 128 2.63 19.58 -7.28
CA ARG A 128 1.47 20.37 -7.75
C ARG A 128 1.37 20.41 -9.27
N ILE A 129 2.52 20.53 -9.96
CA ILE A 129 2.56 20.48 -11.44
C ILE A 129 2.17 19.09 -11.92
N ILE A 130 2.72 18.04 -11.33
CA ILE A 130 2.41 16.64 -11.63
C ILE A 130 0.90 16.40 -11.49
N HIS A 131 0.29 16.81 -10.37
CA HIS A 131 -1.15 16.66 -10.16
C HIS A 131 -2.01 17.43 -11.18
N THR A 132 -1.51 18.56 -11.69
CA THR A 132 -2.18 19.29 -12.80
C THR A 132 -2.15 18.47 -14.09
N VAL A 133 -1.04 17.81 -14.38
CA VAL A 133 -0.90 16.92 -15.55
C VAL A 133 -1.88 15.74 -15.47
N TYR A 134 -2.15 15.19 -14.28
CA TYR A 134 -3.09 14.09 -14.08
C TYR A 134 -4.51 14.37 -14.58
N ASN A 135 -4.94 15.64 -14.61
CA ASN A 135 -6.25 16.03 -15.17
C ASN A 135 -6.42 15.66 -16.65
N HIS A 136 -5.34 15.33 -17.32
CA HIS A 136 -5.31 14.96 -18.72
C HIS A 136 -5.22 13.45 -18.95
N ALA A 137 -5.12 12.63 -17.90
CA ALA A 137 -5.27 11.18 -18.00
C ALA A 137 -6.69 10.81 -18.45
N ASP A 138 -6.87 9.69 -19.11
CA ASP A 138 -8.17 9.18 -19.55
C ASP A 138 -8.88 8.42 -18.43
N GLY A 139 -8.11 7.87 -17.51
CA GLY A 139 -8.60 7.27 -16.28
C GLY A 139 -7.63 7.40 -15.12
N ALA A 140 -8.11 7.09 -13.91
CA ALA A 140 -7.26 6.99 -12.72
C ALA A 140 -7.76 5.91 -11.77
N VAL A 141 -6.84 5.17 -11.16
CA VAL A 141 -7.13 4.20 -10.11
C VAL A 141 -6.52 4.65 -8.80
N PHE A 142 -7.37 4.84 -7.81
CA PHE A 142 -6.99 5.17 -6.43
C PHE A 142 -7.20 3.97 -5.52
N GLN A 143 -6.49 3.94 -4.40
CA GLN A 143 -6.63 2.86 -3.43
C GLN A 143 -7.78 3.08 -2.44
N THR A 144 -8.11 4.35 -2.17
CA THR A 144 -9.14 4.76 -1.20
C THR A 144 -9.98 5.91 -1.74
N ASN A 145 -11.17 6.09 -1.19
CA ASN A 145 -12.01 7.26 -1.49
C ASN A 145 -11.32 8.56 -1.06
N GLY A 146 -10.65 8.59 0.10
CA GLY A 146 -9.92 9.77 0.56
C GLY A 146 -8.82 10.18 -0.42
N ALA A 147 -8.05 9.23 -0.95
CA ALA A 147 -7.07 9.53 -1.99
C ALA A 147 -7.73 10.08 -3.27
N LYS A 148 -8.86 9.52 -3.69
CA LYS A 148 -9.62 10.01 -4.85
C LYS A 148 -10.14 11.44 -4.64
N GLU A 149 -10.67 11.74 -3.47
CA GLU A 149 -11.27 13.05 -3.12
C GLU A 149 -10.26 14.19 -3.09
N PHE A 150 -8.98 13.87 -2.87
CA PHE A 150 -7.90 14.84 -2.92
C PHE A 150 -7.73 15.50 -4.30
N TYR A 151 -7.99 14.78 -5.38
CA TYR A 151 -7.78 15.24 -6.74
C TYR A 151 -8.97 16.07 -7.27
N SER A 152 -8.78 16.74 -8.41
CA SER A 152 -9.80 17.56 -9.04
C SER A 152 -11.07 16.78 -9.37
N LYS A 153 -12.23 17.41 -9.36
CA LYS A 153 -13.51 16.82 -9.79
C LYS A 153 -13.43 16.23 -11.20
N LYS A 154 -12.67 16.86 -12.09
CA LYS A 154 -12.44 16.34 -13.47
C LYS A 154 -11.78 14.96 -13.45
N LEU A 155 -10.79 14.73 -12.59
CA LEU A 155 -10.12 13.43 -12.47
C LEU A 155 -11.00 12.43 -11.69
N GLN A 156 -11.69 12.88 -10.65
CA GLN A 156 -12.61 12.05 -9.87
C GLN A 156 -13.70 11.40 -10.73
N MET A 157 -14.29 12.15 -11.69
CA MET A 157 -15.38 11.66 -12.55
C MET A 157 -14.97 10.50 -13.47
N LYS A 158 -13.70 10.42 -13.82
CA LYS A 158 -13.15 9.36 -14.68
C LYS A 158 -12.23 8.40 -13.91
N SER A 159 -12.39 8.32 -12.62
CA SER A 159 -11.58 7.45 -11.76
C SER A 159 -12.41 6.40 -11.03
N VAL A 160 -11.73 5.34 -10.63
CA VAL A 160 -12.28 4.25 -9.81
C VAL A 160 -11.42 4.05 -8.57
N VAL A 161 -12.01 3.48 -7.52
CA VAL A 161 -11.28 3.03 -6.34
C VAL A 161 -11.14 1.51 -6.43
N ILE A 162 -9.91 1.04 -6.62
CA ILE A 162 -9.56 -0.39 -6.59
C ILE A 162 -8.43 -0.57 -5.56
N PRO A 163 -8.74 -1.13 -4.40
CA PRO A 163 -7.76 -1.38 -3.34
C PRO A 163 -6.75 -2.47 -3.73
N ASN A 164 -5.79 -2.73 -2.83
CA ASN A 164 -4.86 -3.84 -3.01
C ASN A 164 -5.57 -5.18 -2.79
N PRO A 165 -5.29 -6.20 -3.61
CA PRO A 165 -5.84 -7.52 -3.41
C PRO A 165 -5.18 -8.23 -2.21
N VAL A 166 -5.97 -9.06 -1.55
CA VAL A 166 -5.44 -10.09 -0.66
C VAL A 166 -4.94 -11.24 -1.52
N VAL A 167 -3.65 -11.47 -1.48
CA VAL A 167 -3.05 -12.66 -2.08
C VAL A 167 -3.11 -13.76 -1.01
N ASN A 168 -4.10 -14.63 -1.08
CA ASN A 168 -4.26 -15.75 -0.15
C ASN A 168 -3.15 -16.79 -0.33
N THR A 169 -1.99 -16.52 0.22
CA THR A 169 -0.91 -17.50 0.32
C THR A 169 -1.05 -18.42 1.55
N HIS A 170 -1.97 -18.10 2.48
CA HIS A 170 -2.05 -18.77 3.80
C HIS A 170 -3.51 -18.91 4.30
N SER A 171 -4.42 -19.38 3.44
CA SER A 171 -5.85 -19.61 3.78
C SER A 171 -6.07 -20.59 4.94
N GLU A 172 -5.04 -21.37 5.30
CA GLU A 172 -5.09 -22.35 6.37
C GLU A 172 -4.75 -21.78 7.77
N ILE A 173 -4.12 -20.58 7.84
CA ILE A 173 -3.78 -19.95 9.12
C ILE A 173 -5.05 -19.28 9.66
N LEU A 174 -5.47 -19.72 10.83
CA LEU A 174 -6.57 -19.11 11.58
C LEU A 174 -6.05 -18.60 12.92
N HIS A 175 -6.52 -17.44 13.33
CA HIS A 175 -6.18 -16.92 14.65
C HIS A 175 -6.79 -17.79 15.74
N ASP A 176 -5.93 -18.24 16.67
CA ASP A 176 -6.32 -19.02 17.82
C ASP A 176 -6.52 -18.11 19.03
N TYR A 177 -7.74 -17.63 19.19
CA TYR A 177 -8.08 -16.73 20.29
C TYR A 177 -7.78 -17.29 21.68
N TYR A 178 -7.76 -18.60 21.89
CA TYR A 178 -7.61 -19.23 23.20
C TYR A 178 -6.16 -19.54 23.58
N ASN A 179 -5.29 -19.73 22.60
CA ASN A 179 -3.88 -20.08 22.81
C ASN A 179 -2.91 -18.98 22.35
N SER A 180 -3.42 -17.81 21.93
CA SER A 180 -2.59 -16.66 21.63
C SER A 180 -1.85 -16.17 22.88
N LYS A 181 -0.63 -15.67 22.66
CA LYS A 181 0.17 -15.07 23.72
C LYS A 181 -0.38 -13.69 24.05
N LYS A 182 -0.26 -13.26 25.29
CA LYS A 182 -0.57 -11.90 25.76
C LYS A 182 0.40 -10.89 25.12
N GLU A 183 0.30 -10.75 23.82
CA GLU A 183 1.16 -9.92 22.99
C GLU A 183 0.33 -8.97 22.12
N ILE A 184 0.76 -7.73 22.05
CA ILE A 184 0.30 -6.70 21.14
C ILE A 184 1.31 -6.63 19.99
N VAL A 185 0.93 -7.00 18.79
CA VAL A 185 1.86 -7.08 17.67
C VAL A 185 1.67 -5.94 16.66
N SER A 186 2.78 -5.41 16.19
CA SER A 186 2.81 -4.46 15.07
C SER A 186 3.88 -4.88 14.06
N VAL A 187 3.57 -4.68 12.77
CA VAL A 187 4.46 -5.05 11.67
C VAL A 187 4.71 -3.84 10.79
N GLY A 188 5.96 -3.56 10.51
CA GLY A 188 6.32 -2.47 9.59
C GLY A 188 7.77 -2.04 9.72
N ARG A 189 8.16 -1.18 8.78
CA ARG A 189 9.49 -0.55 8.82
C ARG A 189 9.58 0.37 10.03
N PHE A 190 10.72 0.35 10.74
CA PHE A 190 10.96 1.33 11.79
C PHE A 190 11.23 2.71 11.17
N GLU A 191 10.18 3.49 11.06
CA GLU A 191 10.14 4.85 10.53
C GLU A 191 9.12 5.64 11.37
N ILE A 192 9.61 6.28 12.44
CA ILE A 192 8.76 6.90 13.47
C ILE A 192 7.84 7.98 12.88
N ILE A 193 8.30 8.73 11.87
CA ILE A 193 7.49 9.78 11.25
C ILE A 193 6.23 9.22 10.59
N GLN A 194 6.30 8.00 10.05
CA GLN A 194 5.18 7.35 9.37
C GLN A 194 4.46 6.34 10.27
N LYS A 195 5.21 5.38 10.80
CA LYS A 195 4.66 4.19 11.47
C LYS A 195 4.35 4.40 12.95
N ARG A 196 4.85 5.50 13.52
CA ARG A 196 4.55 5.95 14.88
C ARG A 196 4.66 4.85 15.95
N GLN A 197 5.73 4.08 15.91
CA GLN A 197 6.04 3.10 16.96
C GLN A 197 6.14 3.76 18.35
N ASP A 198 6.49 5.04 18.40
CA ASP A 198 6.49 5.86 19.61
C ASP A 198 5.10 5.94 20.28
N ILE A 199 4.03 6.03 19.50
CA ILE A 199 2.65 6.06 19.97
C ILE A 199 2.26 4.70 20.56
N LEU A 200 2.63 3.61 19.89
CA LEU A 200 2.35 2.26 20.41
C LEU A 200 3.12 1.98 21.70
N LEU A 201 4.37 2.42 21.84
CA LEU A 201 5.12 2.27 23.10
C LEU A 201 4.46 3.02 24.26
N ARG A 202 4.01 4.27 24.03
CA ARG A 202 3.29 5.05 25.04
C ARG A 202 1.95 4.43 25.42
N ALA A 203 1.20 3.93 24.45
CA ALA A 203 -0.04 3.17 24.70
C ALA A 203 0.25 1.89 25.50
N GLY A 204 1.32 1.16 25.13
CA GLY A 204 1.76 -0.04 25.83
C GLY A 204 2.13 0.22 27.28
N ASN A 205 2.77 1.35 27.59
CA ASN A 205 3.07 1.73 28.97
C ASN A 205 1.80 1.78 29.82
N ILE A 206 0.73 2.41 29.33
CA ILE A 206 -0.59 2.45 30.03
C ILE A 206 -1.18 1.04 30.16
N VAL A 207 -1.10 0.22 29.10
CA VAL A 207 -1.60 -1.16 29.14
C VAL A 207 -0.85 -1.99 30.20
N PHE A 208 0.47 -1.86 30.29
CA PHE A 208 1.31 -2.64 31.19
C PHE A 208 1.16 -2.28 32.67
N GLU A 209 0.71 -1.05 32.98
CA GLU A 209 0.34 -0.68 34.35
C GLU A 209 -0.84 -1.52 34.87
N LYS A 210 -1.81 -1.82 33.99
CA LYS A 210 -3.00 -2.59 34.33
C LYS A 210 -2.83 -4.10 34.08
N TYR A 211 -2.10 -4.45 33.02
CA TYR A 211 -1.88 -5.83 32.55
C TYR A 211 -0.39 -6.12 32.41
N PRO A 212 0.33 -6.35 33.53
CA PRO A 212 1.80 -6.47 33.52
C PRO A 212 2.33 -7.69 32.78
N ASP A 213 1.50 -8.67 32.43
CA ASP A 213 1.88 -9.88 31.70
C ASP A 213 1.91 -9.65 30.17
N TYR A 214 1.37 -8.53 29.69
CA TYR A 214 1.39 -8.21 28.27
C TYR A 214 2.76 -7.71 27.81
N ARG A 215 3.01 -7.88 26.51
CA ARG A 215 4.22 -7.43 25.82
C ARG A 215 3.85 -6.78 24.48
N ILE A 216 4.72 -5.93 23.97
CA ILE A 216 4.67 -5.47 22.57
C ILE A 216 5.68 -6.26 21.76
N VAL A 217 5.29 -6.69 20.57
CA VAL A 217 6.15 -7.37 19.60
C VAL A 217 6.17 -6.57 18.30
N PHE A 218 7.34 -6.10 17.92
CA PHE A 218 7.55 -5.45 16.62
C PHE A 218 8.23 -6.42 15.64
N TRP A 219 7.66 -6.54 14.43
CA TRP A 219 8.28 -7.23 13.31
C TRP A 219 8.65 -6.24 12.21
N GLY A 220 9.88 -6.30 11.75
CA GLY A 220 10.46 -5.43 10.72
C GLY A 220 11.84 -4.92 11.09
N ASP A 221 12.37 -4.05 10.23
CA ASP A 221 13.61 -3.30 10.42
C ASP A 221 13.43 -1.85 9.99
N GLY A 222 14.43 -1.01 10.19
CA GLY A 222 14.39 0.36 9.66
C GLY A 222 15.34 1.32 10.39
N PRO A 223 15.48 2.54 9.82
CA PRO A 223 16.47 3.50 10.31
C PRO A 223 16.23 3.97 11.74
N ASP A 224 14.97 3.96 12.21
CA ASP A 224 14.62 4.47 13.53
C ASP A 224 14.57 3.38 14.62
N GLU A 225 14.97 2.12 14.33
CA GLU A 225 14.91 1.03 15.31
C GLU A 225 15.67 1.34 16.62
N ILE A 226 16.85 1.95 16.52
CA ILE A 226 17.64 2.33 17.71
C ILE A 226 16.86 3.33 18.55
N ARG A 227 16.23 4.33 17.92
CA ARG A 227 15.45 5.35 18.61
C ARG A 227 14.20 4.77 19.29
N VAL A 228 13.56 3.77 18.68
CA VAL A 228 12.42 3.06 19.29
C VAL A 228 12.87 2.27 20.52
N LYS A 229 14.05 1.63 20.47
CA LYS A 229 14.65 0.94 21.62
C LYS A 229 15.02 1.89 22.75
N GLU A 230 15.54 3.07 22.41
CA GLU A 230 15.86 4.12 23.40
C GLU A 230 14.59 4.61 24.10
N LEU A 231 13.52 4.89 23.33
CA LEU A 231 12.25 5.31 23.91
C LEU A 231 11.63 4.23 24.82
N ALA A 232 11.75 2.95 24.49
CA ALA A 232 11.29 1.87 25.36
C ALA A 232 12.01 1.87 26.71
N LYS A 233 13.33 2.18 26.74
CA LYS A 233 14.10 2.35 27.97
C LYS A 233 13.71 3.60 28.75
N GLU A 234 13.52 4.74 28.06
CA GLU A 234 13.05 5.99 28.69
C GLU A 234 11.70 5.82 29.39
N LEU A 235 10.83 4.94 28.84
CA LEU A 235 9.54 4.60 29.42
C LEU A 235 9.61 3.47 30.48
N ASP A 236 10.78 2.90 30.74
CA ASP A 236 11.01 1.76 31.65
C ASP A 236 10.18 0.50 31.28
N ILE A 237 9.98 0.27 29.98
CA ILE A 237 9.23 -0.88 29.43
C ILE A 237 10.06 -1.76 28.50
N ASP A 238 11.36 -1.55 28.38
CA ASP A 238 12.22 -2.27 27.44
C ASP A 238 12.21 -3.80 27.66
N SER A 239 12.05 -4.26 28.90
CA SER A 239 11.89 -5.70 29.24
C SER A 239 10.59 -6.31 28.70
N LYS A 240 9.61 -5.49 28.30
CA LYS A 240 8.29 -5.89 27.77
C LYS A 240 8.16 -5.67 26.25
N VAL A 241 9.22 -5.21 25.59
CA VAL A 241 9.23 -4.96 24.16
C VAL A 241 10.15 -5.93 23.44
N ILE A 242 9.60 -6.66 22.48
CA ILE A 242 10.32 -7.65 21.69
C ILE A 242 10.51 -7.10 20.27
N PHE A 243 11.74 -7.10 19.80
CA PHE A 243 12.11 -6.76 18.42
C PHE A 243 12.41 -8.05 17.66
N GLY A 244 11.44 -8.49 16.85
CA GLY A 244 11.48 -9.78 16.16
C GLY A 244 12.33 -9.78 14.88
N GLY A 245 12.72 -8.58 14.39
CA GLY A 245 13.45 -8.44 13.13
C GLY A 245 12.60 -8.71 11.89
N VAL A 246 13.26 -8.97 10.76
CA VAL A 246 12.60 -9.26 9.47
C VAL A 246 12.31 -10.75 9.37
N THR A 247 11.14 -11.11 8.83
CA THR A 247 10.74 -12.48 8.58
C THR A 247 9.93 -12.59 7.28
N ASP A 248 10.07 -13.69 6.57
CA ASP A 248 9.24 -14.09 5.42
C ASP A 248 7.93 -14.79 5.86
N ARG A 249 7.84 -15.15 7.16
CA ARG A 249 6.68 -15.83 7.77
C ARG A 249 5.87 -14.89 8.66
N VAL A 250 5.58 -13.69 8.16
CA VAL A 250 4.93 -12.63 8.95
C VAL A 250 3.62 -13.12 9.57
N LEU A 251 2.75 -13.76 8.79
CA LEU A 251 1.44 -14.22 9.27
C LEU A 251 1.53 -15.27 10.38
N GLU A 252 2.46 -16.23 10.27
CA GLU A 252 2.69 -17.23 11.31
C GLU A 252 3.16 -16.59 12.63
N LYS A 253 3.95 -15.52 12.53
CA LYS A 253 4.46 -14.80 13.70
C LYS A 253 3.39 -13.92 14.33
N VAL A 254 2.67 -13.17 13.51
CA VAL A 254 1.58 -12.29 13.95
C VAL A 254 0.46 -13.11 14.60
N ASN A 255 0.14 -14.28 14.05
CA ASN A 255 -0.90 -15.19 14.57
C ASN A 255 -0.64 -15.70 16.00
N GLN A 256 0.59 -15.60 16.50
CA GLN A 256 0.92 -16.00 17.88
C GLN A 256 0.49 -14.97 18.91
N SER A 257 0.27 -13.73 18.50
CA SER A 257 -0.09 -12.61 19.35
C SER A 257 -1.60 -12.42 19.43
N GLU A 258 -2.10 -11.77 20.47
CA GLU A 258 -3.53 -11.61 20.72
C GLU A 258 -4.14 -10.46 19.92
N ILE A 259 -3.50 -9.30 19.84
CA ILE A 259 -4.05 -8.08 19.23
C ILE A 259 -3.07 -7.51 18.21
N PHE A 260 -3.56 -7.17 17.01
CA PHE A 260 -2.79 -6.46 16.01
C PHE A 260 -3.02 -4.95 16.12
N VAL A 261 -1.93 -4.17 16.08
CA VAL A 261 -1.98 -2.69 16.13
C VAL A 261 -1.25 -2.05 14.96
N LEU A 262 -1.94 -1.10 14.31
CA LEU A 262 -1.38 -0.20 13.31
C LEU A 262 -1.44 1.24 13.85
N SER A 263 -0.31 1.82 14.21
CA SER A 263 -0.20 3.16 14.82
C SER A 263 0.15 4.28 13.85
N SER A 264 0.16 4.03 12.54
CA SER A 264 0.67 4.92 11.49
C SER A 264 -0.06 6.26 11.41
N ASP A 265 0.66 7.34 11.06
CA ASP A 265 0.06 8.65 10.76
C ASP A 265 -0.44 8.73 9.30
N TYR A 266 0.17 7.98 8.39
CA TYR A 266 -0.26 7.90 7.00
C TYR A 266 0.09 6.55 6.36
N GLU A 267 -0.85 6.04 5.54
CA GLU A 267 -0.71 4.81 4.76
C GLU A 267 -1.51 4.95 3.45
N GLY A 268 -1.08 4.29 2.38
CA GLY A 268 -1.98 4.07 1.25
C GLY A 268 -3.10 3.10 1.68
N ILE A 269 -2.97 1.84 1.33
CA ILE A 269 -3.69 0.73 1.99
C ILE A 269 -2.66 -0.09 2.76
N PRO A 270 -2.79 -0.23 4.09
CA PRO A 270 -1.84 -1.00 4.89
C PRO A 270 -2.01 -2.50 4.66
N ASN A 271 -1.14 -3.10 3.83
CA ASN A 271 -1.19 -4.53 3.52
C ASN A 271 -1.10 -5.39 4.79
N VAL A 272 -0.30 -4.98 5.77
CA VAL A 272 -0.15 -5.71 7.04
C VAL A 272 -1.45 -5.77 7.86
N LEU A 273 -2.31 -4.75 7.75
CA LEU A 273 -3.65 -4.77 8.36
C LEU A 273 -4.56 -5.75 7.60
N ILE A 274 -4.52 -5.75 6.26
CA ILE A 274 -5.23 -6.74 5.45
C ILE A 274 -4.81 -8.17 5.83
N GLU A 275 -3.51 -8.39 5.99
CA GLU A 275 -2.93 -9.68 6.38
C GLU A 275 -3.42 -10.12 7.77
N ALA A 276 -3.39 -9.24 8.78
CA ALA A 276 -3.92 -9.53 10.11
C ALA A 276 -5.43 -9.83 10.09
N MET A 277 -6.22 -9.05 9.35
CA MET A 277 -7.65 -9.29 9.16
C MET A 277 -7.92 -10.63 8.48
N SER A 278 -7.09 -11.05 7.51
CA SER A 278 -7.29 -12.28 6.74
C SER A 278 -7.23 -13.55 7.58
N ILE A 279 -6.46 -13.54 8.66
CA ILE A 279 -6.36 -14.65 9.62
C ILE A 279 -7.37 -14.52 10.78
N GLY A 280 -8.10 -13.41 10.86
CA GLY A 280 -9.12 -13.16 11.87
C GLY A 280 -8.60 -12.50 13.16
N MET A 281 -7.49 -11.80 13.11
CA MET A 281 -7.02 -11.06 14.29
C MET A 281 -7.89 -9.85 14.61
N PRO A 282 -8.14 -9.57 15.89
CA PRO A 282 -8.70 -8.30 16.32
C PRO A 282 -7.69 -7.18 16.03
N CYS A 283 -8.15 -6.11 15.41
CA CYS A 283 -7.30 -5.04 14.95
C CYS A 283 -7.67 -3.70 15.60
N VAL A 284 -6.66 -2.97 16.06
CA VAL A 284 -6.76 -1.56 16.43
C VAL A 284 -5.88 -0.75 15.48
N ALA A 285 -6.42 0.28 14.86
CA ALA A 285 -5.66 1.10 13.91
C ALA A 285 -5.93 2.59 14.12
N THR A 286 -4.97 3.42 13.74
CA THR A 286 -5.19 4.86 13.61
C THR A 286 -6.01 5.16 12.36
N ASP A 287 -6.92 6.15 12.42
CA ASP A 287 -7.65 6.70 11.26
C ASP A 287 -6.71 7.59 10.44
N CYS A 288 -5.69 6.94 9.87
CA CYS A 288 -4.61 7.61 9.18
C CYS A 288 -4.98 7.97 7.73
N SER A 289 -4.38 9.05 7.23
CA SER A 289 -4.51 9.51 5.85
C SER A 289 -3.98 8.46 4.85
N PRO A 290 -4.58 8.28 3.67
CA PRO A 290 -5.84 8.86 3.15
C PRO A 290 -7.06 7.96 3.41
N GLY A 291 -7.18 7.36 4.60
CA GLY A 291 -8.34 6.59 5.03
C GLY A 291 -8.31 5.10 4.64
N GLY A 292 -7.11 4.53 4.43
CA GLY A 292 -6.94 3.11 4.13
C GLY A 292 -7.39 2.21 5.29
N ALA A 293 -6.93 2.48 6.50
CA ALA A 293 -7.32 1.73 7.69
C ALA A 293 -8.84 1.86 7.97
N LYS A 294 -9.39 3.07 7.84
CA LYS A 294 -10.82 3.34 7.99
C LYS A 294 -11.67 2.52 7.02
N MET A 295 -11.28 2.48 5.75
CA MET A 295 -11.95 1.68 4.73
C MET A 295 -11.86 0.18 5.03
N LEU A 296 -10.70 -0.31 5.46
CA LEU A 296 -10.49 -1.71 5.81
C LEU A 296 -11.36 -2.12 6.99
N LEU A 297 -11.39 -1.32 8.03
CA LEU A 297 -12.14 -1.58 9.29
C LEU A 297 -13.60 -1.13 9.24
N GLU A 298 -14.13 -0.73 8.07
CA GLU A 298 -15.53 -0.32 7.87
C GLU A 298 -15.97 0.77 8.87
N ASP A 299 -15.21 1.86 8.94
CA ASP A 299 -15.44 2.96 9.89
C ASP A 299 -15.49 2.49 11.36
N GLY A 300 -14.66 1.50 11.73
CA GLY A 300 -14.57 0.97 13.09
C GLY A 300 -15.59 -0.12 13.46
N LYS A 301 -16.38 -0.62 12.48
CA LYS A 301 -17.39 -1.67 12.74
C LYS A 301 -16.80 -3.07 12.93
N ILE A 302 -15.66 -3.33 12.33
CA ILE A 302 -14.99 -4.65 12.31
C ILE A 302 -13.54 -4.60 12.81
N GLY A 303 -13.18 -3.53 13.50
CA GLY A 303 -11.93 -3.26 14.19
C GLY A 303 -12.07 -1.92 14.88
N LYS A 304 -11.10 -1.52 15.69
CA LYS A 304 -11.13 -0.25 16.40
C LYS A 304 -10.33 0.82 15.66
N LEU A 305 -10.86 2.03 15.58
CA LEU A 305 -10.21 3.20 15.00
C LEU A 305 -9.99 4.26 16.07
N VAL A 306 -8.80 4.84 16.07
CA VAL A 306 -8.41 5.95 16.96
C VAL A 306 -7.78 7.08 16.15
N ASP A 307 -7.80 8.29 16.68
CA ASP A 307 -7.14 9.43 16.02
C ASP A 307 -5.61 9.25 16.01
N CYS A 308 -4.97 9.72 14.94
CA CYS A 308 -3.51 9.70 14.82
C CYS A 308 -2.85 10.44 15.99
N GLY A 309 -1.80 9.85 16.56
CA GLY A 309 -1.05 10.41 17.67
C GLY A 309 -1.70 10.29 19.05
N ASN A 310 -2.93 9.80 19.15
CA ASN A 310 -3.65 9.64 20.41
C ASN A 310 -3.34 8.27 21.04
N TYR A 311 -2.27 8.23 21.85
CA TYR A 311 -1.85 6.98 22.50
C TYR A 311 -2.75 6.58 23.67
N GLU A 312 -3.47 7.51 24.31
CA GLU A 312 -4.43 7.24 25.38
C GLU A 312 -5.64 6.45 24.83
N ASP A 313 -6.24 6.92 23.72
CA ASP A 313 -7.34 6.19 23.08
C ASP A 313 -6.85 4.86 22.48
N LEU A 314 -5.62 4.80 21.96
CA LEU A 314 -5.03 3.56 21.48
C LEU A 314 -4.93 2.53 22.62
N ALA A 315 -4.43 2.94 23.78
CA ALA A 315 -4.36 2.09 24.98
C ALA A 315 -5.76 1.64 25.43
N LYS A 316 -6.74 2.53 25.43
CA LYS A 316 -8.13 2.24 25.80
C LYS A 316 -8.76 1.17 24.89
N GLU A 317 -8.57 1.25 23.57
CA GLU A 317 -9.14 0.27 22.65
C GLU A 317 -8.40 -1.08 22.71
N ILE A 318 -7.10 -1.10 23.01
CA ILE A 318 -6.35 -2.31 23.31
C ILE A 318 -6.91 -2.97 24.59
N ILE A 319 -7.07 -2.20 25.66
CA ILE A 319 -7.63 -2.68 26.94
C ILE A 319 -9.06 -3.18 26.75
N TYR A 320 -9.85 -2.51 25.88
CA TYR A 320 -11.20 -2.97 25.57
C TYR A 320 -11.21 -4.42 25.03
N PHE A 321 -10.31 -4.78 24.14
CA PHE A 321 -10.22 -6.15 23.63
C PHE A 321 -9.73 -7.11 24.73
N ILE A 322 -8.74 -6.74 25.54
CA ILE A 322 -8.23 -7.55 26.65
C ILE A 322 -9.35 -7.90 27.65
N GLU A 323 -10.24 -6.95 27.93
CA GLU A 323 -11.34 -7.11 28.89
C GLU A 323 -12.58 -7.77 28.32
N ASN A 324 -12.75 -7.78 26.98
CA ASN A 324 -13.98 -8.23 26.34
C ASN A 324 -13.70 -9.32 25.29
N ARG A 325 -13.33 -10.50 25.76
CA ARG A 325 -12.96 -11.65 24.92
C ARG A 325 -14.00 -11.99 23.85
N GLU A 326 -15.29 -11.93 24.17
CA GLU A 326 -16.35 -12.18 23.19
C GLU A 326 -16.34 -11.15 22.06
N LYS A 327 -16.07 -9.89 22.37
CA LYS A 327 -15.95 -8.82 21.39
C LYS A 327 -14.69 -8.96 20.56
N GLU A 328 -13.59 -9.31 21.15
CA GLU A 328 -12.35 -9.62 20.44
C GLU A 328 -12.59 -10.68 19.35
N ILE A 329 -13.23 -11.80 19.70
CA ILE A 329 -13.59 -12.88 18.77
C ILE A 329 -14.59 -12.41 17.71
N GLU A 330 -15.61 -11.64 18.09
CA GLU A 330 -16.61 -11.07 17.17
C GLU A 330 -15.94 -10.17 16.10
N TYR A 331 -15.09 -9.24 16.54
CA TYR A 331 -14.39 -8.31 15.66
C TYR A 331 -13.43 -9.04 14.72
N GLY A 332 -12.62 -9.97 15.21
CA GLY A 332 -11.70 -10.74 14.39
C GLY A 332 -12.43 -11.59 13.33
N ASN A 333 -13.52 -12.26 13.70
CA ASN A 333 -14.34 -13.03 12.75
C ASN A 333 -15.00 -12.14 11.68
N ASN A 334 -15.49 -10.94 12.06
CA ASN A 334 -16.07 -10.00 11.14
C ASN A 334 -15.00 -9.42 10.19
N ALA A 335 -13.82 -9.08 10.71
CA ALA A 335 -12.68 -8.65 9.90
C ALA A 335 -12.34 -9.71 8.84
N LYS A 336 -12.21 -10.98 9.23
CA LYS A 336 -11.94 -12.08 8.32
C LYS A 336 -13.01 -12.23 7.23
N LYS A 337 -14.28 -12.20 7.59
CA LYS A 337 -15.40 -12.29 6.60
C LYS A 337 -15.33 -11.15 5.59
N SER A 338 -14.98 -9.95 6.04
CA SER A 338 -14.92 -8.74 5.20
C SER A 338 -13.80 -8.80 4.14
N ILE A 339 -12.76 -9.59 4.37
CA ILE A 339 -11.62 -9.74 3.45
C ILE A 339 -12.03 -10.26 2.07
N ASN A 340 -13.12 -11.00 1.95
CA ASN A 340 -13.61 -11.47 0.66
C ASN A 340 -13.93 -10.35 -0.34
N ARG A 341 -14.18 -9.11 0.13
CA ARG A 341 -14.35 -7.94 -0.76
C ARG A 341 -13.04 -7.51 -1.43
N PHE A 342 -11.89 -7.93 -0.90
CA PHE A 342 -10.55 -7.68 -1.42
C PHE A 342 -9.95 -8.94 -2.10
N SER A 343 -10.79 -9.90 -2.49
CA SER A 343 -10.31 -11.12 -3.15
C SER A 343 -9.58 -10.79 -4.45
N TYR A 344 -8.50 -11.51 -4.71
CA TYR A 344 -7.63 -11.29 -5.85
C TYR A 344 -8.40 -11.27 -7.18
N SER A 345 -9.17 -12.33 -7.47
CA SER A 345 -9.94 -12.43 -8.72
C SER A 345 -10.90 -11.25 -8.92
N LYS A 346 -11.67 -10.90 -7.89
CA LYS A 346 -12.64 -9.81 -7.95
C LYS A 346 -11.99 -8.45 -8.27
N LEU A 347 -10.86 -8.14 -7.65
CA LEU A 347 -10.18 -6.88 -7.88
C LEU A 347 -9.45 -6.86 -9.22
N MET A 348 -8.92 -8.01 -9.66
CA MET A 348 -8.31 -8.12 -10.98
C MET A 348 -9.35 -7.98 -12.09
N ASP A 349 -10.55 -8.56 -11.94
CA ASP A 349 -11.66 -8.36 -12.88
C ASP A 349 -12.09 -6.88 -12.95
N GLN A 350 -12.11 -6.16 -11.81
CA GLN A 350 -12.39 -4.72 -11.80
C GLN A 350 -11.33 -3.92 -12.57
N TRP A 351 -10.05 -4.29 -12.44
CA TRP A 351 -8.97 -3.70 -13.21
C TRP A 351 -9.19 -3.92 -14.70
N GLU A 352 -9.42 -5.15 -15.12
CA GLU A 352 -9.62 -5.51 -16.53
C GLU A 352 -10.80 -4.74 -17.14
N GLN A 353 -11.96 -4.78 -16.49
CA GLN A 353 -13.17 -4.07 -16.95
C GLN A 353 -12.93 -2.55 -17.07
N TYR A 354 -12.23 -1.97 -16.10
CA TYR A 354 -11.93 -0.55 -16.12
C TYR A 354 -10.96 -0.16 -17.26
N LEU A 355 -9.95 -0.98 -17.51
CA LEU A 355 -8.99 -0.74 -18.60
C LEU A 355 -9.65 -0.89 -19.97
N ILE A 356 -10.51 -1.89 -20.18
CA ILE A 356 -11.30 -2.06 -21.41
C ILE A 356 -12.13 -0.79 -21.66
N LYS A 357 -12.89 -0.34 -20.65
CA LYS A 357 -13.69 0.88 -20.76
C LYS A 357 -12.85 2.11 -21.14
N CYS A 358 -11.66 2.27 -20.55
CA CYS A 358 -10.81 3.43 -20.85
C CYS A 358 -10.19 3.36 -22.24
N SER A 359 -9.85 2.17 -22.74
CA SER A 359 -9.31 1.99 -24.09
C SER A 359 -10.35 2.28 -25.18
N GLU A 360 -11.61 1.91 -24.98
CA GLU A 360 -12.71 2.17 -25.92
C GLU A 360 -13.06 3.66 -25.97
N SER A 361 -13.10 4.34 -24.81
CA SER A 361 -13.43 5.78 -24.75
C SER A 361 -12.38 6.68 -25.42
N GLY A 362 -11.13 6.22 -25.57
CA GLY A 362 -10.08 6.94 -26.29
C GLY A 362 -10.24 6.92 -27.82
N ASN A 363 -11.03 5.97 -28.34
CA ASN A 363 -11.24 5.81 -29.77
C ASN A 363 -12.45 6.62 -30.33
N GLU A 364 -13.22 7.28 -29.44
CA GLU A 364 -14.40 8.10 -29.84
C GLU A 364 -14.10 9.60 -30.01
N ILE A 365 -12.84 10.03 -30.01
CA ILE A 365 -12.37 11.40 -30.31
C ILE A 365 -11.47 11.36 -31.54
#